data_c992769ea1aa5bc018f3e657be7b1f2f
#
_entry.id   c992769ea1aa5bc018f3e657be7b1f2f
#
_cell.length_a   1.000
_cell.length_b   1.000
_cell.length_c   1.000
_cell.angle_alpha   90.00
_cell.angle_beta   90.00
_cell.angle_gamma   90.00
#
_symmetry.space_group_name_H-M   'P 1'
#
loop_
_entity.id
_entity.type
_entity.pdbx_description
1 polymer ?
#
loop_
_entity_poly.entity_id
_entity_poly.type
_entity_poly.pdbx_seq_one_letter_code
_entity_poly.pdbx_strand_id
1 'polypeptide(L)'
;MSARTVLFFDLDRTLWDFERNSLETLKGLFADFSLAERGGGDFDAFNAVYQRENAQCWADYRQGKMQKEVLRSERFKRALKGFGVDDLALAEKLGWQYVERGPHQKHLIPGTLEDLEALRNRGHEIHILTNGFSEVQHIKVTNTGISKWIDHLLTSEELGHLKPAQACFEAALQFTGTRKE
;
A
#
# COMPACT_ATOMS: atom_id res chain seq x y z
N MET A 1 -12.01 32.67 12.35
CA MET A 1 -11.82 31.24 12.67
C MET A 1 -11.99 30.49 11.35
N SER A 2 -10.98 29.75 10.90
CA SER A 2 -11.15 28.88 9.71
C SER A 2 -12.19 27.81 10.02
N ALA A 3 -13.10 27.56 9.08
CA ALA A 3 -14.09 26.48 9.25
C ALA A 3 -13.35 25.15 9.45
N ARG A 4 -13.80 24.35 10.42
CA ARG A 4 -13.32 22.99 10.63
C ARG A 4 -13.70 22.17 9.41
N THR A 5 -12.73 21.62 8.71
CA THR A 5 -12.93 20.79 7.52
C THR A 5 -12.52 19.37 7.82
N VAL A 6 -13.25 18.40 7.29
CA VAL A 6 -12.89 16.98 7.32
C VAL A 6 -12.10 16.65 6.05
N LEU A 7 -10.90 16.11 6.22
CA LEU A 7 -9.97 15.81 5.14
C LEU A 7 -9.76 14.30 5.03
N PHE A 8 -9.82 13.78 3.81
CA PHE A 8 -9.50 12.39 3.50
C PHE A 8 -8.25 12.34 2.63
N PHE A 9 -7.20 11.69 3.13
CA PHE A 9 -5.98 11.44 2.40
C PHE A 9 -5.92 9.99 1.92
N ASP A 10 -5.36 9.76 0.74
CA ASP A 10 -4.83 8.44 0.43
C ASP A 10 -3.53 8.20 1.22
N LEU A 11 -3.11 6.94 1.37
CA LEU A 11 -1.89 6.61 2.10
C LEU A 11 -0.71 6.40 1.14
N ASP A 12 -0.81 5.37 0.28
CA ASP A 12 0.27 4.95 -0.59
C ASP A 12 0.49 5.98 -1.72
N ARG A 13 1.72 6.46 -1.91
CA ARG A 13 2.11 7.53 -2.85
C ARG A 13 1.60 8.93 -2.51
N THR A 14 0.94 9.08 -1.37
CA THR A 14 0.43 10.38 -0.91
C THR A 14 1.08 10.80 0.40
N LEU A 15 1.03 9.96 1.43
CA LEU A 15 1.69 10.18 2.72
C LEU A 15 2.87 9.22 2.90
N TRP A 16 2.70 7.97 2.54
CA TRP A 16 3.72 6.92 2.61
C TRP A 16 4.40 6.76 1.25
N ASP A 17 5.73 6.85 1.22
CA ASP A 17 6.54 6.72 0.00
C ASP A 17 6.58 5.26 -0.47
N PHE A 18 5.51 4.87 -1.19
CA PHE A 18 5.34 3.50 -1.67
C PHE A 18 6.51 3.06 -2.54
N GLU A 19 7.00 3.93 -3.43
CA GLU A 19 8.04 3.54 -4.40
C GLU A 19 9.34 3.19 -3.68
N ARG A 20 9.78 4.06 -2.78
CA ARG A 20 11.00 3.85 -2.03
C ARG A 20 10.90 2.66 -1.09
N ASN A 21 9.83 2.57 -0.32
CA ASN A 21 9.62 1.50 0.66
C ASN A 21 9.48 0.13 -0.01
N SER A 22 8.75 0.04 -1.12
CA SER A 22 8.64 -1.17 -1.93
C SER A 22 9.97 -1.58 -2.53
N LEU A 23 10.73 -0.61 -3.08
CA LEU A 23 12.05 -0.85 -3.67
C LEU A 23 13.04 -1.41 -2.65
N GLU A 24 13.11 -0.82 -1.46
CA GLU A 24 14.00 -1.28 -0.39
C GLU A 24 13.63 -2.69 0.09
N THR A 25 12.34 -2.97 0.23
CA THR A 25 11.85 -4.31 0.57
C THR A 25 12.23 -5.34 -0.49
N LEU A 26 12.00 -5.02 -1.77
CA LEU A 26 12.34 -5.92 -2.88
C LEU A 26 13.83 -6.17 -3.01
N LYS A 27 14.67 -5.14 -2.80
CA LYS A 27 16.15 -5.32 -2.77
C LYS A 27 16.59 -6.30 -1.69
N GLY A 28 16.03 -6.17 -0.49
CA GLY A 28 16.31 -7.12 0.59
C GLY A 28 15.91 -8.55 0.22
N LEU A 29 14.69 -8.73 -0.31
CA LEU A 29 14.22 -10.05 -0.74
C LEU A 29 15.07 -10.62 -1.89
N PHE A 30 15.44 -9.80 -2.87
CA PHE A 30 16.28 -10.21 -3.99
C PHE A 30 17.62 -10.79 -3.52
N ALA A 31 18.26 -10.12 -2.56
CA ALA A 31 19.52 -10.55 -1.98
C ALA A 31 19.34 -11.81 -1.10
N ASP A 32 18.40 -11.80 -0.16
CA ASP A 32 18.19 -12.88 0.81
C ASP A 32 17.81 -14.22 0.16
N PHE A 33 17.16 -14.17 -1.01
CA PHE A 33 16.75 -15.36 -1.76
C PHE A 33 17.67 -15.69 -2.95
N SER A 34 18.81 -14.98 -3.09
CA SER A 34 19.80 -15.19 -4.17
C SER A 34 19.15 -15.20 -5.56
N LEU A 35 18.24 -14.25 -5.82
CA LEU A 35 17.46 -14.25 -7.06
C LEU A 35 18.33 -14.02 -8.30
N ALA A 36 19.44 -13.30 -8.18
CA ALA A 36 20.41 -13.12 -9.26
C ALA A 36 20.96 -14.46 -9.77
N GLU A 37 21.32 -15.36 -8.86
CA GLU A 37 21.87 -16.68 -9.18
C GLU A 37 20.82 -17.61 -9.80
N ARG A 38 19.56 -17.47 -9.37
CA ARG A 38 18.42 -18.29 -9.83
C ARG A 38 17.94 -17.89 -11.22
N GLY A 39 17.80 -16.58 -11.47
CA GLY A 39 17.22 -16.04 -12.71
C GLY A 39 18.23 -15.50 -13.72
N GLY A 40 19.50 -15.44 -13.35
CA GLY A 40 20.61 -15.01 -14.23
C GLY A 40 20.59 -13.52 -14.60
N GLY A 41 19.84 -12.69 -13.87
CA GLY A 41 19.75 -11.25 -14.08
C GLY A 41 20.01 -10.43 -12.81
N ASP A 42 20.12 -9.13 -12.96
CA ASP A 42 20.29 -8.21 -11.85
C ASP A 42 18.94 -7.79 -11.19
N PHE A 43 19.05 -7.01 -10.12
CA PHE A 43 17.87 -6.50 -9.42
C PHE A 43 16.98 -5.63 -10.30
N ASP A 44 17.55 -4.80 -11.18
CA ASP A 44 16.76 -3.86 -11.99
C ASP A 44 15.91 -4.61 -13.02
N ALA A 45 16.46 -5.68 -13.61
CA ALA A 45 15.70 -6.57 -14.48
C ALA A 45 14.53 -7.25 -13.75
N PHE A 46 14.79 -7.80 -12.54
CA PHE A 46 13.74 -8.39 -11.70
C PHE A 46 12.67 -7.35 -11.32
N ASN A 47 13.09 -6.18 -10.85
CA ASN A 47 12.19 -5.13 -10.40
C ASN A 47 11.28 -4.63 -11.55
N ALA A 48 11.82 -4.47 -12.75
CA ALA A 48 11.03 -4.06 -13.92
C ALA A 48 9.89 -5.07 -14.20
N VAL A 49 10.19 -6.38 -14.14
CA VAL A 49 9.17 -7.43 -14.30
C VAL A 49 8.17 -7.39 -13.14
N TYR A 50 8.66 -7.29 -11.90
CA TYR A 50 7.80 -7.25 -10.72
C TYR A 50 6.83 -6.07 -10.76
N GLN A 51 7.28 -4.86 -11.08
CA GLN A 51 6.41 -3.67 -11.14
C GLN A 51 5.28 -3.85 -12.16
N ARG A 52 5.57 -4.39 -13.34
CA ARG A 52 4.57 -4.69 -14.36
C ARG A 52 3.53 -5.69 -13.86
N GLU A 53 3.98 -6.82 -13.32
CA GLU A 53 3.09 -7.90 -12.89
C GLU A 53 2.28 -7.50 -11.64
N ASN A 54 2.89 -6.76 -10.71
CA ASN A 54 2.21 -6.23 -9.54
C ASN A 54 1.10 -5.25 -9.94
N ALA A 55 1.35 -4.35 -10.89
CA ALA A 55 0.34 -3.42 -11.40
C ALA A 55 -0.85 -4.17 -12.02
N GLN A 56 -0.58 -5.23 -12.80
CA GLN A 56 -1.63 -6.06 -13.39
C GLN A 56 -2.44 -6.81 -12.33
N CYS A 57 -1.79 -7.41 -11.33
CA CYS A 57 -2.48 -8.10 -10.23
C CYS A 57 -3.39 -7.15 -9.45
N TRP A 58 -2.94 -5.93 -9.17
CA TRP A 58 -3.78 -4.91 -8.54
C TRP A 58 -4.93 -4.44 -9.42
N ALA A 59 -4.74 -4.38 -10.75
CA ALA A 59 -5.83 -4.08 -11.68
C ALA A 59 -6.89 -5.19 -11.67
N ASP A 60 -6.46 -6.45 -11.69
CA ASP A 60 -7.34 -7.62 -11.61
C ASP A 60 -8.12 -7.67 -10.27
N TYR A 61 -7.44 -7.35 -9.15
CA TYR A 61 -8.08 -7.24 -7.83
C TYR A 61 -9.17 -6.17 -7.80
N ARG A 62 -8.87 -4.95 -8.29
CA ARG A 62 -9.85 -3.86 -8.34
C ARG A 62 -11.06 -4.16 -9.23
N GLN A 63 -10.91 -5.05 -10.20
CA GLN A 63 -12.00 -5.52 -11.08
C GLN A 63 -12.72 -6.76 -10.53
N GLY A 64 -12.39 -7.23 -9.33
CA GLY A 64 -12.96 -8.44 -8.74
C GLY A 64 -12.54 -9.75 -9.40
N LYS A 65 -11.54 -9.71 -10.29
CA LYS A 65 -11.03 -10.90 -11.01
C LYS A 65 -10.01 -11.71 -10.20
N MET A 66 -9.52 -11.14 -9.11
CA MET A 66 -8.51 -11.74 -8.25
C MET A 66 -8.85 -11.54 -6.78
N GLN A 67 -8.65 -12.57 -5.96
CA GLN A 67 -8.80 -12.48 -4.51
C GLN A 67 -7.52 -11.95 -3.86
N LYS A 68 -7.63 -11.36 -2.67
CA LYS A 68 -6.54 -10.79 -1.88
C LYS A 68 -5.41 -11.81 -1.61
N GLU A 69 -5.78 -13.02 -1.22
CA GLU A 69 -4.85 -14.09 -0.88
C GLU A 69 -4.04 -14.52 -2.11
N VAL A 70 -4.71 -14.58 -3.26
CA VAL A 70 -4.08 -14.91 -4.55
C VAL A 70 -3.14 -13.80 -4.99
N LEU A 71 -3.52 -12.52 -4.85
CA LEU A 71 -2.69 -11.37 -5.24
C LEU A 71 -1.33 -11.41 -4.56
N ARG A 72 -1.26 -11.80 -3.29
CA ARG A 72 -0.02 -11.81 -2.49
C ARG A 72 1.08 -12.65 -3.12
N SER A 73 0.77 -13.84 -3.56
CA SER A 73 1.73 -14.78 -4.18
C SER A 73 1.79 -14.67 -5.69
N GLU A 74 0.67 -14.45 -6.37
CA GLU A 74 0.58 -14.45 -7.82
C GLU A 74 1.47 -13.38 -8.48
N ARG A 75 1.59 -12.18 -7.91
CA ARG A 75 2.50 -11.15 -8.40
C ARG A 75 3.96 -11.60 -8.39
N PHE A 76 4.38 -12.35 -7.37
CA PHE A 76 5.73 -12.93 -7.31
C PHE A 76 5.88 -14.12 -8.25
N LYS A 77 4.87 -14.97 -8.38
CA LYS A 77 4.86 -16.07 -9.34
C LYS A 77 5.05 -15.58 -10.77
N ARG A 78 4.26 -14.56 -11.16
CA ARG A 78 4.41 -13.94 -12.50
C ARG A 78 5.77 -13.25 -12.66
N ALA A 79 6.21 -12.52 -11.63
CA ALA A 79 7.50 -11.83 -11.67
C ALA A 79 8.68 -12.81 -11.79
N LEU A 80 8.70 -13.88 -10.98
CA LEU A 80 9.72 -14.92 -11.03
C LEU A 80 9.74 -15.61 -12.40
N LYS A 81 8.57 -16.00 -12.92
CA LYS A 81 8.45 -16.62 -14.24
C LYS A 81 8.98 -15.71 -15.35
N GLY A 82 8.65 -14.41 -15.31
CA GLY A 82 9.17 -13.42 -16.25
C GLY A 82 10.65 -13.12 -16.07
N PHE A 83 11.22 -13.45 -14.90
CA PHE A 83 12.65 -13.35 -14.59
C PHE A 83 13.42 -14.65 -14.86
N GLY A 84 12.75 -15.69 -15.39
CA GLY A 84 13.38 -16.97 -15.73
C GLY A 84 13.37 -18.03 -14.60
N VAL A 85 12.64 -17.79 -13.51
CA VAL A 85 12.54 -18.72 -12.37
C VAL A 85 11.12 -19.28 -12.28
N ASP A 86 10.96 -20.58 -12.42
CA ASP A 86 9.66 -21.28 -12.25
C ASP A 86 9.68 -22.07 -10.94
N ASP A 87 9.40 -21.38 -9.83
CA ASP A 87 9.39 -21.94 -8.47
C ASP A 87 8.19 -21.37 -7.69
N LEU A 88 7.13 -22.16 -7.58
CA LEU A 88 5.90 -21.77 -6.90
C LEU A 88 6.10 -21.59 -5.38
N ALA A 89 6.87 -22.46 -4.76
CA ALA A 89 7.13 -22.38 -3.32
C ALA A 89 7.93 -21.12 -2.96
N LEU A 90 8.89 -20.75 -3.82
CA LEU A 90 9.60 -19.48 -3.69
C LEU A 90 8.68 -18.28 -3.87
N ALA A 91 7.76 -18.32 -4.83
CA ALA A 91 6.79 -17.26 -5.06
C ALA A 91 5.89 -17.02 -3.84
N GLU A 92 5.39 -18.07 -3.23
CA GLU A 92 4.59 -18.01 -2.00
C GLU A 92 5.41 -17.41 -0.85
N LYS A 93 6.65 -17.87 -0.67
CA LYS A 93 7.54 -17.39 0.38
C LYS A 93 7.89 -15.90 0.22
N LEU A 94 8.17 -15.46 -1.01
CA LEU A 94 8.40 -14.05 -1.32
C LEU A 94 7.15 -13.20 -1.07
N GLY A 95 5.97 -13.70 -1.44
CA GLY A 95 4.70 -13.05 -1.18
C GLY A 95 4.46 -12.79 0.31
N TRP A 96 4.70 -13.80 1.14
CA TRP A 96 4.61 -13.68 2.60
C TRP A 96 5.64 -12.70 3.17
N GLN A 97 6.92 -12.86 2.80
CA GLN A 97 7.99 -12.00 3.29
C GLN A 97 7.82 -10.53 2.87
N TYR A 98 7.28 -10.27 1.70
CA TYR A 98 7.00 -8.92 1.25
C TYR A 98 5.91 -8.25 2.11
N VAL A 99 4.82 -8.96 2.42
CA VAL A 99 3.74 -8.44 3.27
C VAL A 99 4.17 -8.29 4.71
N GLU A 100 5.09 -9.14 5.19
CA GLU A 100 5.66 -9.05 6.52
C GLU A 100 6.64 -7.88 6.66
N ARG A 101 7.54 -7.69 5.70
CA ARG A 101 8.63 -6.69 5.81
C ARG A 101 8.23 -5.30 5.32
N GLY A 102 7.48 -5.25 4.21
CA GLY A 102 7.16 -4.00 3.52
C GLY A 102 6.49 -2.96 4.40
N PRO A 103 5.47 -3.29 5.20
CA PRO A 103 4.78 -2.31 6.05
C PRO A 103 5.65 -1.71 7.16
N HIS A 104 6.78 -2.34 7.47
CA HIS A 104 7.72 -1.86 8.48
C HIS A 104 8.71 -0.80 7.94
N GLN A 105 8.73 -0.55 6.65
CA GLN A 105 9.46 0.57 6.07
C GLN A 105 8.84 1.91 6.50
N LYS A 106 9.68 2.94 6.70
CA LYS A 106 9.26 4.16 7.39
C LYS A 106 9.35 5.43 6.55
N HIS A 107 9.67 5.32 5.27
CA HIS A 107 9.79 6.50 4.44
C HIS A 107 8.42 7.11 4.14
N LEU A 108 8.28 8.39 4.48
CA LEU A 108 7.14 9.21 4.14
C LEU A 108 7.49 10.10 2.95
N ILE A 109 6.47 10.55 2.23
CA ILE A 109 6.63 11.63 1.25
C ILE A 109 7.16 12.87 1.99
N PRO A 110 8.16 13.57 1.44
CA PRO A 110 8.70 14.76 2.08
C PRO A 110 7.61 15.80 2.42
N GLY A 111 7.67 16.36 3.63
CA GLY A 111 6.69 17.33 4.12
C GLY A 111 5.46 16.72 4.80
N THR A 112 5.27 15.40 4.75
CA THR A 112 4.06 14.74 5.30
C THR A 112 3.82 15.07 6.78
N LEU A 113 4.85 15.02 7.63
CA LEU A 113 4.66 15.24 9.06
C LEU A 113 4.33 16.71 9.36
N GLU A 114 5.03 17.63 8.72
CA GLU A 114 4.84 19.07 8.84
C GLU A 114 3.44 19.49 8.36
N ASP A 115 2.98 18.92 7.24
CA ASP A 115 1.67 19.22 6.69
C ASP A 115 0.53 18.67 7.58
N LEU A 116 0.64 17.43 8.05
CA LEU A 116 -0.35 16.85 8.96
C LEU A 116 -0.43 17.64 10.28
N GLU A 117 0.71 18.03 10.85
CA GLU A 117 0.76 18.85 12.05
C GLU A 117 0.11 20.23 11.82
N ALA A 118 0.44 20.89 10.71
CA ALA A 118 -0.12 22.18 10.37
C ALA A 118 -1.65 22.14 10.19
N LEU A 119 -2.16 21.08 9.56
CA LEU A 119 -3.60 20.86 9.38
C LEU A 119 -4.30 20.61 10.71
N ARG A 120 -3.74 19.78 11.59
CA ARG A 120 -4.27 19.56 12.95
C ARG A 120 -4.29 20.85 13.78
N ASN A 121 -3.24 21.65 13.73
CA ASN A 121 -3.15 22.91 14.45
C ASN A 121 -4.17 23.94 13.95
N ARG A 122 -4.66 23.81 12.71
CA ARG A 122 -5.78 24.59 12.16
C ARG A 122 -7.16 24.04 12.55
N GLY A 123 -7.21 22.91 13.27
CA GLY A 123 -8.43 22.30 13.76
C GLY A 123 -9.14 21.40 12.75
N HIS A 124 -8.46 20.98 11.66
CA HIS A 124 -9.02 20.04 10.71
C HIS A 124 -9.06 18.62 11.31
N GLU A 125 -10.06 17.87 10.89
CA GLU A 125 -10.19 16.43 11.14
C GLU A 125 -9.54 15.68 9.96
N ILE A 126 -8.69 14.69 10.25
CA ILE A 126 -7.88 14.03 9.22
C ILE A 126 -8.12 12.54 9.24
N HIS A 127 -8.55 12.00 8.12
CA HIS A 127 -8.74 10.57 7.91
C HIS A 127 -7.89 10.07 6.77
N ILE A 128 -7.52 8.78 6.83
CA ILE A 128 -6.96 8.07 5.69
C ILE A 128 -8.06 7.24 5.06
N LEU A 129 -8.18 7.29 3.72
CA LEU A 129 -9.07 6.44 2.92
C LEU A 129 -8.24 5.70 1.87
N THR A 130 -8.07 4.37 2.02
CA THR A 130 -7.13 3.58 1.23
C THR A 130 -7.73 2.29 0.67
N ASN A 131 -7.26 1.85 -0.51
CA ASN A 131 -7.55 0.52 -1.07
C ASN A 131 -6.56 -0.56 -0.61
N GLY A 132 -5.58 -0.21 0.20
CA GLY A 132 -4.63 -1.18 0.76
C GLY A 132 -5.30 -2.08 1.80
N PHE A 133 -4.71 -3.25 2.04
CA PHE A 133 -5.22 -4.23 2.99
C PHE A 133 -5.11 -3.75 4.43
N SER A 134 -6.18 -3.92 5.21
CA SER A 134 -6.32 -3.32 6.53
C SER A 134 -5.13 -3.62 7.44
N GLU A 135 -4.73 -4.89 7.58
CA GLU A 135 -3.60 -5.29 8.41
C GLU A 135 -2.27 -4.65 7.99
N VAL A 136 -2.07 -4.41 6.69
CA VAL A 136 -0.86 -3.77 6.14
C VAL A 136 -0.86 -2.27 6.43
N GLN A 137 -1.99 -1.61 6.22
CA GLN A 137 -2.09 -0.15 6.35
C GLN A 137 -1.99 0.29 7.82
N HIS A 138 -2.57 -0.46 8.77
CA HIS A 138 -2.41 -0.19 10.19
C HIS A 138 -0.95 -0.24 10.65
N ILE A 139 -0.16 -1.21 10.17
CA ILE A 139 1.26 -1.30 10.48
C ILE A 139 2.02 -0.07 9.94
N LYS A 140 1.77 0.34 8.69
CA LYS A 140 2.41 1.52 8.09
C LYS A 140 2.14 2.80 8.90
N VAL A 141 0.87 3.06 9.21
CA VAL A 141 0.44 4.24 9.96
C VAL A 141 1.07 4.28 11.36
N THR A 142 1.12 3.13 12.04
CA THR A 142 1.72 3.03 13.36
C THR A 142 3.23 3.20 13.32
N ASN A 143 3.92 2.50 12.42
CA ASN A 143 5.39 2.50 12.37
C ASN A 143 5.99 3.82 11.90
N THR A 144 5.28 4.59 11.09
CA THR A 144 5.71 5.93 10.66
C THR A 144 5.39 7.02 11.67
N GLY A 145 4.57 6.71 12.67
CA GLY A 145 4.17 7.66 13.71
C GLY A 145 3.14 8.69 13.25
N ILE A 146 2.59 8.56 12.02
CA ILE A 146 1.54 9.48 11.55
C ILE A 146 0.20 9.23 12.26
N SER A 147 0.03 8.10 12.94
CA SER A 147 -1.17 7.76 13.70
C SER A 147 -1.62 8.85 14.68
N LYS A 148 -0.68 9.59 15.26
CA LYS A 148 -0.98 10.70 16.19
C LYS A 148 -1.72 11.88 15.55
N TRP A 149 -1.68 11.98 14.22
CA TRP A 149 -2.31 13.06 13.46
C TRP A 149 -3.62 12.64 12.80
N ILE A 150 -3.92 11.33 12.78
CA ILE A 150 -5.03 10.73 12.05
C ILE A 150 -6.15 10.37 13.02
N ASP A 151 -7.39 10.80 12.74
CA ASP A 151 -8.56 10.44 13.54
C ASP A 151 -9.01 9.01 13.23
N HIS A 152 -9.09 8.64 11.93
CA HIS A 152 -9.44 7.27 11.51
C HIS A 152 -8.64 6.85 10.28
N LEU A 153 -8.27 5.58 10.24
CA LEU A 153 -7.80 4.88 9.05
C LEU A 153 -8.96 4.03 8.51
N LEU A 154 -9.46 4.38 7.35
CA LEU A 154 -10.58 3.71 6.68
C LEU A 154 -10.04 2.93 5.49
N THR A 155 -10.18 1.62 5.53
CA THR A 155 -9.80 0.77 4.41
C THR A 155 -11.02 0.38 3.59
N SER A 156 -10.82 0.16 2.29
CA SER A 156 -11.88 -0.34 1.42
C SER A 156 -12.43 -1.70 1.85
N GLU A 157 -11.64 -2.51 2.55
CA GLU A 157 -12.09 -3.77 3.13
C GLU A 157 -13.14 -3.54 4.23
N GLU A 158 -12.88 -2.60 5.14
CA GLU A 158 -13.80 -2.26 6.24
C GLU A 158 -15.07 -1.55 5.74
N LEU A 159 -14.93 -0.73 4.70
CA LEU A 159 -16.06 -0.02 4.10
C LEU A 159 -16.87 -0.87 3.12
N GLY A 160 -16.35 -2.04 2.68
CA GLY A 160 -17.00 -2.92 1.72
C GLY A 160 -16.96 -2.41 0.27
N HIS A 161 -16.28 -1.31 -0.01
CA HIS A 161 -16.25 -0.66 -1.34
C HIS A 161 -14.86 -0.13 -1.67
N LEU A 162 -14.40 -0.38 -2.92
CA LEU A 162 -13.08 0.11 -3.40
C LEU A 162 -13.19 1.52 -3.99
N LYS A 163 -12.20 2.37 -3.74
CA LYS A 163 -12.00 3.58 -4.57
C LYS A 163 -11.71 3.18 -6.03
N PRO A 164 -12.23 3.87 -7.04
CA PRO A 164 -12.93 5.16 -7.01
C PRO A 164 -14.47 5.05 -7.00
N ALA A 165 -15.06 3.91 -6.61
CA ALA A 165 -16.51 3.78 -6.56
C ALA A 165 -17.13 4.83 -5.63
N GLN A 166 -18.22 5.48 -6.08
CA GLN A 166 -18.94 6.49 -5.30
C GLN A 166 -19.35 5.96 -3.92
N ALA A 167 -19.79 4.71 -3.84
CA ALA A 167 -20.18 4.05 -2.59
C ALA A 167 -19.05 4.03 -1.53
N CYS A 168 -17.78 3.97 -1.95
CA CYS A 168 -16.64 4.04 -1.03
C CYS A 168 -16.57 5.40 -0.32
N PHE A 169 -16.74 6.48 -1.06
CA PHE A 169 -16.73 7.84 -0.50
C PHE A 169 -17.99 8.12 0.35
N GLU A 170 -19.16 7.64 -0.07
CA GLU A 170 -20.39 7.74 0.72
C GLU A 170 -20.28 7.00 2.05
N ALA A 171 -19.73 5.78 2.05
CA ALA A 171 -19.46 5.01 3.27
C ALA A 171 -18.47 5.74 4.20
N ALA A 172 -17.41 6.35 3.64
CA ALA A 172 -16.46 7.13 4.42
C ALA A 172 -17.10 8.37 5.06
N LEU A 173 -17.92 9.11 4.31
CA LEU A 173 -18.68 10.26 4.82
C LEU A 173 -19.69 9.84 5.91
N GLN A 174 -20.39 8.74 5.71
CA GLN A 174 -21.31 8.19 6.71
C GLN A 174 -20.57 7.79 7.99
N PHE A 175 -19.43 7.11 7.87
CA PHE A 175 -18.60 6.69 9.01
C PHE A 175 -18.16 7.89 9.86
N THR A 176 -17.74 8.98 9.22
CA THR A 176 -17.26 10.20 9.91
C THR A 176 -18.40 11.15 10.31
N GLY A 177 -19.65 10.85 9.96
CA GLY A 177 -20.79 11.75 10.20
C GLY A 177 -20.71 13.05 9.38
N THR A 178 -19.90 13.08 8.33
CA THR A 178 -19.65 14.25 7.51
C THR A 178 -20.64 14.32 6.35
N ARG A 179 -21.10 15.53 6.01
CA ARG A 179 -21.92 15.78 4.83
C ARG A 179 -21.07 16.37 3.71
N LYS A 180 -21.39 16.01 2.49
CA LYS A 180 -20.82 16.66 1.30
C LYS A 180 -21.44 18.05 1.21
N GLU A 181 -20.59 19.09 1.22
CA GLU A 181 -20.99 20.46 0.92
C GLU A 181 -21.09 20.67 -0.59
#